data_cb4f9f2f96a5c4c02341e3c7627011c4
#
_entry.id   cb4f9f2f96a5c4c02341e3c7627011c4
#
_cell.length_a   1.000
_cell.length_b   1.000
_cell.length_c   1.000
_cell.angle_alpha   90.00
_cell.angle_beta   90.00
_cell.angle_gamma   90.00
#
_symmetry.space_group_name_H-M   'P 1'
#
loop_
_entity.id
_entity.type
_entity.pdbx_description
1 polymer ?
#
loop_
_entity_poly.entity_id
_entity_poly.type
_entity_poly.pdbx_seq_one_letter_code
_entity_poly.pdbx_strand_id
1 'polypeptide(L)'
;MGGSTDTGSNIVDATCASIQEALELAMFAASQHPDADEEMWNIPVILFPGGAHAMSAKADGILFMMLMNSTSRRFLIEEQLTGAPYIAQAGLQTIPTGYIVCAPGGAVGEVGQADLIHPGDSKLVSAYCQTAEMYGFSTVYLEAGSGASSPVSLDLIKTAKSSMQCTLLVGGGIRTPEQMKAAADAGADYVVTGTITEEFDDLQ
;
A
#
# COMPACT_ATOMS: atom_id res chain seq x y z
N MET A 1 7.35 -0.05 0.27
CA MET A 1 7.99 1.10 -0.35
C MET A 1 7.19 1.51 -1.57
N GLY A 2 6.86 2.75 -1.67
CA GLY A 2 6.10 3.30 -2.78
C GLY A 2 6.25 4.82 -2.84
N GLY A 3 5.82 5.41 -3.92
CA GLY A 3 5.78 6.86 -4.10
C GLY A 3 5.06 7.20 -5.39
N SER A 4 4.39 8.34 -5.38
CA SER A 4 3.74 8.91 -6.58
C SER A 4 4.76 9.56 -7.52
N THR A 5 6.03 9.61 -7.14
CA THR A 5 7.14 10.13 -7.95
C THR A 5 7.83 9.01 -8.69
N ASP A 6 8.42 9.36 -9.85
CA ASP A 6 9.17 8.41 -10.69
C ASP A 6 10.47 7.99 -9.99
N THR A 7 10.40 6.92 -9.20
CA THR A 7 11.53 6.38 -8.46
C THR A 7 12.13 5.23 -9.26
N GLY A 8 13.31 5.44 -9.83
CA GLY A 8 14.00 4.43 -10.66
C GLY A 8 14.32 3.14 -9.90
N SER A 9 14.36 2.01 -10.61
CA SER A 9 14.61 0.67 -10.06
C SER A 9 15.87 0.58 -9.21
N ASN A 10 16.94 1.30 -9.56
CA ASN A 10 18.19 1.30 -8.79
C ASN A 10 18.03 1.83 -7.36
N ILE A 11 17.20 2.87 -7.17
CA ILE A 11 16.92 3.44 -5.85
C ILE A 11 16.06 2.47 -5.04
N VAL A 12 15.02 1.90 -5.65
CA VAL A 12 14.16 0.89 -5.01
C VAL A 12 14.99 -0.32 -4.58
N ASP A 13 15.86 -0.81 -5.46
CA ASP A 13 16.72 -1.97 -5.19
C ASP A 13 17.71 -1.70 -4.04
N ALA A 14 18.36 -0.53 -4.04
CA ALA A 14 19.27 -0.14 -2.98
C ALA A 14 18.53 0.02 -1.63
N THR A 15 17.34 0.62 -1.64
CA THR A 15 16.55 0.79 -0.41
C THR A 15 16.04 -0.55 0.13
N CYS A 16 15.54 -1.44 -0.73
CA CYS A 16 15.16 -2.79 -0.30
C CYS A 16 16.36 -3.53 0.33
N ALA A 17 17.56 -3.44 -0.30
CA ALA A 17 18.75 -4.04 0.24
C ALA A 17 19.09 -3.51 1.65
N SER A 18 19.06 -2.19 1.83
CA SER A 18 19.37 -1.57 3.12
C SER A 18 18.37 -1.95 4.20
N ILE A 19 17.07 -2.07 3.86
CA ILE A 19 16.03 -2.50 4.80
C ILE A 19 16.25 -3.96 5.19
N GLN A 20 16.50 -4.86 4.22
CA GLN A 20 16.74 -6.28 4.51
C GLN A 20 17.97 -6.46 5.38
N GLU A 21 19.09 -5.78 5.07
CA GLU A 21 20.29 -5.80 5.88
C GLU A 21 20.03 -5.33 7.33
N ALA A 22 19.26 -4.26 7.52
CA ALA A 22 18.92 -3.75 8.83
C ALA A 22 18.04 -4.74 9.63
N LEU A 23 17.08 -5.41 8.97
CA LEU A 23 16.24 -6.43 9.59
C LEU A 23 17.06 -7.68 9.98
N GLU A 24 17.96 -8.14 9.10
CA GLU A 24 18.86 -9.26 9.38
C GLU A 24 19.76 -8.98 10.59
N LEU A 25 20.34 -7.76 10.66
CA LEU A 25 21.17 -7.34 11.80
C LEU A 25 20.35 -7.27 13.09
N ALA A 26 19.11 -6.79 13.04
CA ALA A 26 18.22 -6.72 14.21
C ALA A 26 17.82 -8.12 14.69
N MET A 27 17.49 -9.03 13.78
CA MET A 27 17.22 -10.44 14.10
C MET A 27 18.45 -11.11 14.73
N PHE A 28 19.63 -10.90 14.15
CA PHE A 28 20.85 -11.43 14.71
C PHE A 28 21.13 -10.89 16.12
N ALA A 29 20.97 -9.59 16.33
CA ALA A 29 21.13 -8.99 17.65
C ALA A 29 20.11 -9.55 18.67
N ALA A 30 18.84 -9.73 18.27
CA ALA A 30 17.81 -10.34 19.10
C ALA A 30 18.18 -11.79 19.48
N SER A 31 18.69 -12.58 18.55
CA SER A 31 19.08 -13.98 18.81
C SER A 31 20.19 -14.14 19.85
N GLN A 32 20.93 -13.07 20.16
CA GLN A 32 21.97 -13.08 21.20
C GLN A 32 21.43 -12.80 22.61
N HIS A 33 20.16 -12.46 22.76
CA HIS A 33 19.51 -12.14 24.02
C HIS A 33 18.41 -13.16 24.36
N PRO A 34 18.49 -13.88 25.48
CA PRO A 34 17.53 -14.95 25.83
C PRO A 34 16.08 -14.49 25.95
N ASP A 35 15.87 -13.20 26.25
CA ASP A 35 14.55 -12.62 26.50
C ASP A 35 14.03 -11.82 25.28
N ALA A 36 14.76 -11.81 24.16
CA ALA A 36 14.34 -11.08 22.98
C ALA A 36 13.43 -11.95 22.10
N ASP A 37 12.40 -11.32 21.55
CA ASP A 37 11.49 -11.95 20.59
C ASP A 37 12.05 -11.74 19.16
N GLU A 38 12.65 -12.79 18.60
CA GLU A 38 13.18 -12.76 17.24
C GLU A 38 12.07 -12.56 16.19
N GLU A 39 10.85 -13.07 16.46
CA GLU A 39 9.73 -12.96 15.53
C GLU A 39 9.31 -11.49 15.31
N MET A 40 9.60 -10.62 16.26
CA MET A 40 9.31 -9.18 16.15
C MET A 40 10.07 -8.51 14.99
N TRP A 41 11.18 -9.09 14.54
CA TRP A 41 12.01 -8.57 13.45
C TRP A 41 11.80 -9.31 12.11
N ASN A 42 10.98 -10.36 12.10
CA ASN A 42 10.59 -11.05 10.88
C ASN A 42 9.51 -10.28 10.13
N ILE A 43 9.89 -9.10 9.64
CA ILE A 43 8.97 -8.15 8.99
C ILE A 43 9.16 -8.24 7.47
N PRO A 44 8.13 -8.64 6.71
CA PRO A 44 8.26 -8.74 5.26
C PRO A 44 8.36 -7.36 4.60
N VAL A 45 9.27 -7.24 3.65
CA VAL A 45 9.44 -6.05 2.80
C VAL A 45 8.56 -6.20 1.58
N ILE A 46 7.46 -5.47 1.54
CA ILE A 46 6.48 -5.51 0.45
C ILE A 46 6.60 -4.27 -0.42
N LEU A 47 6.76 -4.48 -1.72
CA LEU A 47 6.76 -3.38 -2.69
C LEU A 47 5.36 -2.80 -2.88
N PHE A 48 5.31 -1.48 -2.92
CA PHE A 48 4.15 -0.69 -3.32
C PHE A 48 4.58 0.22 -4.49
N PRO A 49 4.72 -0.33 -5.72
CA PRO A 49 5.34 0.38 -6.82
C PRO A 49 4.40 1.40 -7.46
N GLY A 50 4.96 2.53 -7.90
CA GLY A 50 4.25 3.50 -8.74
C GLY A 50 4.06 3.04 -10.19
N GLY A 51 4.73 1.96 -10.61
CA GLY A 51 4.66 1.35 -11.94
C GLY A 51 5.71 0.26 -12.12
N ALA A 52 5.72 -0.37 -13.29
CA ALA A 52 6.62 -1.50 -13.61
C ALA A 52 8.13 -1.15 -13.59
N HIS A 53 8.46 0.13 -13.58
CA HIS A 53 9.84 0.63 -13.48
C HIS A 53 10.41 0.65 -12.06
N ALA A 54 9.56 0.47 -11.03
CA ALA A 54 9.91 0.62 -9.61
C ALA A 54 9.85 -0.71 -8.86
N MET A 55 10.58 -1.72 -9.33
CA MET A 55 10.59 -3.06 -8.76
C MET A 55 11.99 -3.48 -8.32
N SER A 56 12.07 -4.40 -7.36
CA SER A 56 13.30 -5.02 -6.87
C SER A 56 13.06 -6.48 -6.52
N ALA A 57 14.00 -7.36 -6.90
CA ALA A 57 13.98 -8.76 -6.52
C ALA A 57 14.43 -9.01 -5.05
N LYS A 58 14.81 -7.94 -4.34
CA LYS A 58 15.24 -8.02 -2.93
C LYS A 58 14.10 -7.86 -1.94
N ALA A 59 12.89 -7.58 -2.43
CA ALA A 59 11.69 -7.56 -1.60
C ALA A 59 11.13 -8.99 -1.44
N ASP A 60 10.34 -9.20 -0.39
CA ASP A 60 9.67 -10.49 -0.15
C ASP A 60 8.41 -10.63 -0.98
N GLY A 61 7.76 -9.51 -1.29
CA GLY A 61 6.54 -9.51 -2.09
C GLY A 61 6.23 -8.17 -2.72
N ILE A 62 5.11 -8.13 -3.42
CA ILE A 62 4.64 -6.95 -4.14
C ILE A 62 3.11 -6.86 -4.10
N LEU A 63 2.58 -5.68 -3.81
CA LEU A 63 1.18 -5.37 -4.06
C LEU A 63 0.97 -5.33 -5.57
N PHE A 64 0.38 -6.38 -6.13
CA PHE A 64 0.06 -6.45 -7.55
C PHE A 64 -1.28 -5.77 -7.78
N MET A 65 -1.22 -4.45 -7.96
CA MET A 65 -2.37 -3.56 -7.90
C MET A 65 -3.04 -3.35 -9.26
N MET A 66 -4.37 -3.25 -9.24
CA MET A 66 -5.18 -2.61 -10.27
C MET A 66 -5.77 -1.32 -9.70
N LEU A 67 -5.50 -0.15 -10.30
CA LEU A 67 -6.17 1.09 -9.92
C LEU A 67 -7.59 1.09 -10.47
N MET A 68 -8.52 0.53 -9.70
CA MET A 68 -9.86 0.14 -10.19
C MET A 68 -10.72 1.31 -10.65
N ASN A 69 -10.53 2.50 -10.08
CA ASN A 69 -11.24 3.71 -10.48
C ASN A 69 -10.42 4.65 -11.37
N SER A 70 -9.37 4.14 -12.03
CA SER A 70 -8.66 4.88 -13.08
C SER A 70 -9.46 4.93 -14.38
N THR A 71 -9.42 6.05 -15.06
CA THR A 71 -9.90 6.20 -16.45
C THR A 71 -8.82 5.83 -17.47
N SER A 72 -7.59 5.60 -17.01
CA SER A 72 -6.46 5.24 -17.86
C SER A 72 -6.24 3.73 -17.91
N ARG A 73 -6.22 3.16 -19.12
CA ARG A 73 -5.89 1.75 -19.32
C ARG A 73 -4.51 1.39 -18.77
N ARG A 74 -3.58 2.36 -18.74
CA ARG A 74 -2.24 2.18 -18.19
C ARG A 74 -2.29 1.57 -16.78
N PHE A 75 -3.07 2.18 -15.88
CA PHE A 75 -3.13 1.78 -14.47
C PHE A 75 -4.13 0.65 -14.20
N LEU A 76 -5.01 0.36 -15.17
CA LEU A 76 -5.90 -0.79 -15.08
C LEU A 76 -5.19 -2.11 -15.40
N ILE A 77 -4.31 -2.13 -16.44
CA ILE A 77 -3.71 -3.40 -16.89
C ILE A 77 -2.32 -3.27 -17.50
N GLU A 78 -1.91 -2.13 -18.11
CA GLU A 78 -0.69 -2.08 -18.91
C GLU A 78 0.59 -2.09 -18.07
N GLU A 79 0.58 -1.46 -16.90
CA GLU A 79 1.69 -1.57 -15.94
C GLU A 79 1.85 -3.01 -15.43
N GLN A 80 0.74 -3.71 -15.19
CA GLN A 80 0.75 -5.11 -14.78
C GLN A 80 1.29 -6.03 -15.88
N LEU A 81 0.89 -5.81 -17.14
CA LEU A 81 1.43 -6.55 -18.27
C LEU A 81 2.95 -6.35 -18.43
N THR A 82 3.42 -5.12 -18.19
CA THR A 82 4.84 -4.79 -18.28
C THR A 82 5.64 -5.42 -17.13
N GLY A 83 5.10 -5.39 -15.90
CA GLY A 83 5.80 -5.87 -14.71
C GLY A 83 5.75 -7.38 -14.51
N ALA A 84 4.69 -8.05 -14.93
CA ALA A 84 4.46 -9.46 -14.65
C ALA A 84 5.60 -10.42 -15.06
N PRO A 85 6.27 -10.27 -16.23
CA PRO A 85 7.40 -11.13 -16.59
C PRO A 85 8.57 -11.02 -15.61
N TYR A 86 8.91 -9.80 -15.14
CA TYR A 86 9.95 -9.59 -14.15
C TYR A 86 9.57 -10.21 -12.80
N ILE A 87 8.34 -9.97 -12.33
CA ILE A 87 7.82 -10.50 -11.06
C ILE A 87 7.90 -12.03 -11.05
N ALA A 88 7.45 -12.68 -12.15
CA ALA A 88 7.51 -14.13 -12.29
C ALA A 88 8.95 -14.66 -12.30
N GLN A 89 9.88 -13.98 -12.99
CA GLN A 89 11.28 -14.36 -13.05
C GLN A 89 11.98 -14.18 -11.69
N ALA A 90 11.67 -13.11 -10.97
CA ALA A 90 12.23 -12.81 -9.65
C ALA A 90 11.66 -13.69 -8.54
N GLY A 91 10.53 -14.38 -8.78
CA GLY A 91 9.88 -15.20 -7.77
C GLY A 91 9.22 -14.42 -6.65
N LEU A 92 8.91 -13.12 -6.88
CA LEU A 92 8.25 -12.27 -5.90
C LEU A 92 6.85 -12.78 -5.57
N GLN A 93 6.53 -12.84 -4.28
CA GLN A 93 5.17 -13.15 -3.86
C GLN A 93 4.22 -12.01 -4.24
N THR A 94 3.19 -12.31 -5.06
CA THR A 94 2.20 -11.32 -5.44
C THR A 94 1.05 -11.27 -4.45
N ILE A 95 0.61 -10.05 -4.10
CA ILE A 95 -0.59 -9.77 -3.32
C ILE A 95 -1.58 -9.08 -4.25
N PRO A 96 -2.55 -9.81 -4.84
CA PRO A 96 -3.53 -9.23 -5.74
C PRO A 96 -4.38 -8.19 -5.02
N THR A 97 -4.33 -6.94 -5.49
CA THR A 97 -4.87 -5.79 -4.76
C THR A 97 -5.75 -4.92 -5.64
N GLY A 98 -7.00 -4.72 -5.23
CA GLY A 98 -7.87 -3.67 -5.77
C GLY A 98 -7.51 -2.33 -5.14
N TYR A 99 -6.89 -1.43 -5.90
CA TYR A 99 -6.46 -0.12 -5.44
C TYR A 99 -7.49 0.93 -5.84
N ILE A 100 -8.02 1.67 -4.87
CA ILE A 100 -9.15 2.59 -5.04
C ILE A 100 -8.77 3.94 -4.43
N VAL A 101 -8.75 5.00 -5.25
CA VAL A 101 -8.40 6.33 -4.79
C VAL A 101 -9.66 7.08 -4.34
N CYS A 102 -9.63 7.52 -3.08
CA CYS A 102 -10.66 8.33 -2.46
C CYS A 102 -10.24 9.81 -2.41
N ALA A 103 -11.21 10.71 -2.33
CA ALA A 103 -10.93 12.13 -2.11
C ALA A 103 -10.17 12.34 -0.79
N PRO A 104 -9.18 13.27 -0.77
CA PRO A 104 -8.87 14.27 -1.79
C PRO A 104 -8.00 13.78 -2.95
N GLY A 105 -7.44 12.56 -2.93
CA GLY A 105 -6.73 11.90 -4.02
C GLY A 105 -5.25 12.25 -4.13
N GLY A 106 -4.85 13.48 -3.82
CA GLY A 106 -3.47 13.92 -3.93
C GLY A 106 -2.82 13.63 -5.29
N ALA A 107 -1.50 13.50 -5.30
CA ALA A 107 -0.74 13.23 -6.53
C ALA A 107 -1.14 11.90 -7.20
N VAL A 108 -1.51 10.89 -6.43
CA VAL A 108 -1.92 9.59 -6.99
C VAL A 108 -3.25 9.68 -7.75
N GLY A 109 -4.17 10.52 -7.29
CA GLY A 109 -5.43 10.76 -8.00
C GLY A 109 -5.20 11.42 -9.36
N GLU A 110 -4.29 12.40 -9.42
CA GLU A 110 -3.94 13.11 -10.65
C GLU A 110 -3.15 12.21 -11.62
N VAL A 111 -2.04 11.61 -11.15
CA VAL A 111 -1.19 10.73 -11.97
C VAL A 111 -1.97 9.50 -12.44
N GLY A 112 -2.75 8.91 -11.54
CA GLY A 112 -3.57 7.73 -11.81
C GLY A 112 -4.81 8.01 -12.64
N GLN A 113 -5.14 9.28 -12.93
CA GLN A 113 -6.38 9.68 -13.62
C GLN A 113 -7.61 9.03 -12.98
N ALA A 114 -7.71 9.11 -11.65
CA ALA A 114 -8.74 8.41 -10.91
C ALA A 114 -10.03 9.24 -10.81
N ASP A 115 -11.17 8.59 -11.06
CA ASP A 115 -12.47 9.10 -10.67
C ASP A 115 -12.64 8.92 -9.15
N LEU A 116 -12.37 9.99 -8.39
CA LEU A 116 -12.26 9.91 -6.94
C LEU A 116 -13.57 9.47 -6.26
N ILE A 117 -13.46 8.60 -5.26
CA ILE A 117 -14.58 8.26 -4.39
C ILE A 117 -14.70 9.32 -3.30
N HIS A 118 -15.82 10.05 -3.28
CA HIS A 118 -16.04 11.12 -2.29
C HIS A 118 -16.68 10.60 -1.00
N PRO A 119 -16.49 11.32 0.14
CA PRO A 119 -17.27 11.07 1.34
C PRO A 119 -18.78 11.09 1.00
N GLY A 120 -19.51 10.03 1.36
CA GLY A 120 -20.91 9.85 0.99
C GLY A 120 -21.18 8.88 -0.17
N ASP A 121 -20.15 8.54 -0.99
CA ASP A 121 -20.28 7.59 -2.10
C ASP A 121 -20.24 6.12 -1.62
N SER A 122 -20.92 5.83 -0.51
CA SER A 122 -20.92 4.52 0.13
C SER A 122 -21.35 3.39 -0.81
N LYS A 123 -22.33 3.63 -1.68
CA LYS A 123 -22.75 2.63 -2.67
C LYS A 123 -21.66 2.32 -3.70
N LEU A 124 -20.90 3.34 -4.09
CA LEU A 124 -19.85 3.21 -5.09
C LEU A 124 -18.64 2.47 -4.52
N VAL A 125 -18.17 2.84 -3.32
CA VAL A 125 -17.07 2.11 -2.66
C VAL A 125 -17.44 0.65 -2.39
N SER A 126 -18.68 0.38 -1.97
CA SER A 126 -19.18 -0.99 -1.80
C SER A 126 -19.13 -1.79 -3.10
N ALA A 127 -19.54 -1.19 -4.22
CA ALA A 127 -19.51 -1.84 -5.53
C ALA A 127 -18.09 -2.16 -5.99
N TYR A 128 -17.13 -1.24 -5.77
CA TYR A 128 -15.72 -1.50 -6.07
C TYR A 128 -15.14 -2.63 -5.21
N CYS A 129 -15.42 -2.65 -3.90
CA CYS A 129 -14.98 -3.69 -2.99
C CYS A 129 -15.49 -5.07 -3.38
N GLN A 130 -16.79 -5.17 -3.67
CA GLN A 130 -17.42 -6.41 -4.17
C GLN A 130 -16.83 -6.85 -5.52
N THR A 131 -16.56 -5.90 -6.41
CA THR A 131 -15.94 -6.20 -7.72
C THR A 131 -14.52 -6.74 -7.53
N ALA A 132 -13.72 -6.17 -6.62
CA ALA A 132 -12.39 -6.65 -6.28
C ALA A 132 -12.45 -8.11 -5.78
N GLU A 133 -13.37 -8.39 -4.87
CA GLU A 133 -13.58 -9.75 -4.35
C GLU A 133 -14.01 -10.73 -5.45
N MET A 134 -14.92 -10.33 -6.34
CA MET A 134 -15.36 -11.16 -7.48
C MET A 134 -14.24 -11.41 -8.49
N TYR A 135 -13.27 -10.51 -8.64
CA TYR A 135 -12.06 -10.74 -9.41
C TYR A 135 -11.06 -11.67 -8.72
N GLY A 136 -11.29 -12.02 -7.45
CA GLY A 136 -10.38 -12.88 -6.67
C GLY A 136 -9.22 -12.11 -6.06
N PHE A 137 -9.32 -10.79 -5.91
CA PHE A 137 -8.32 -10.03 -5.17
C PHE A 137 -8.38 -10.39 -3.69
N SER A 138 -7.22 -10.62 -3.08
CA SER A 138 -7.11 -10.91 -1.65
C SER A 138 -7.15 -9.65 -0.78
N THR A 139 -6.90 -8.50 -1.40
CA THR A 139 -6.67 -7.23 -0.72
C THR A 139 -7.37 -6.09 -1.46
N VAL A 140 -7.94 -5.16 -0.70
CA VAL A 140 -8.41 -3.85 -1.20
C VAL A 140 -7.65 -2.76 -0.46
N TYR A 141 -7.21 -1.75 -1.18
CA TYR A 141 -6.54 -0.59 -0.61
C TYR A 141 -7.32 0.69 -0.92
N LEU A 142 -7.79 1.38 0.13
CA LEU A 142 -8.39 2.71 0.02
C LEU A 142 -7.31 3.77 0.28
N GLU A 143 -7.06 4.63 -0.70
CA GLU A 143 -6.00 5.62 -0.70
C GLU A 143 -6.54 7.04 -0.79
N ALA A 144 -6.17 7.92 0.16
CA ALA A 144 -6.49 9.35 0.09
C ALA A 144 -5.43 10.18 -0.65
N GLY A 145 -4.28 9.60 -0.94
CA GLY A 145 -3.13 10.26 -1.56
C GLY A 145 -2.00 10.56 -0.58
N SER A 146 -0.76 10.32 -1.01
CA SER A 146 0.42 10.71 -0.22
C SER A 146 0.41 12.22 0.00
N GLY A 147 0.64 12.66 1.22
CA GLY A 147 0.57 14.08 1.60
C GLY A 147 -0.82 14.70 1.56
N ALA A 148 -1.88 13.93 1.39
CA ALA A 148 -3.26 14.42 1.38
C ALA A 148 -3.61 15.24 2.62
N SER A 149 -4.49 16.22 2.49
CA SER A 149 -4.90 17.12 3.57
C SER A 149 -5.76 16.43 4.64
N SER A 150 -6.39 15.31 4.28
CA SER A 150 -7.23 14.49 5.17
C SER A 150 -7.15 13.03 4.78
N PRO A 151 -7.31 12.10 5.75
CA PRO A 151 -7.40 10.67 5.47
C PRO A 151 -8.72 10.30 4.78
N VAL A 152 -8.81 9.05 4.35
CA VAL A 152 -10.06 8.44 3.85
C VAL A 152 -11.16 8.59 4.89
N SER A 153 -12.37 8.94 4.43
CA SER A 153 -13.56 9.05 5.30
C SER A 153 -13.81 7.76 6.06
N LEU A 154 -14.06 7.85 7.37
CA LEU A 154 -14.33 6.69 8.22
C LEU A 154 -15.60 5.93 7.77
N ASP A 155 -16.56 6.62 7.18
CA ASP A 155 -17.78 5.97 6.67
C ASP A 155 -17.50 5.14 5.41
N LEU A 156 -16.55 5.58 4.56
CA LEU A 156 -16.10 4.77 3.43
C LEU A 156 -15.34 3.52 3.91
N ILE A 157 -14.48 3.65 4.94
CA ILE A 157 -13.76 2.52 5.53
C ILE A 157 -14.76 1.48 6.11
N LYS A 158 -15.72 1.92 6.91
CA LYS A 158 -16.76 1.04 7.47
C LYS A 158 -17.55 0.34 6.37
N THR A 159 -17.94 1.09 5.34
CA THR A 159 -18.69 0.54 4.20
C THR A 159 -17.86 -0.50 3.44
N ALA A 160 -16.62 -0.19 3.12
CA ALA A 160 -15.71 -1.13 2.46
C ALA A 160 -15.58 -2.43 3.26
N LYS A 161 -15.26 -2.32 4.56
CA LYS A 161 -15.07 -3.49 5.43
C LYS A 161 -16.33 -4.36 5.53
N SER A 162 -17.50 -3.73 5.58
CA SER A 162 -18.78 -4.47 5.64
C SER A 162 -19.21 -5.08 4.30
N SER A 163 -18.58 -4.70 3.19
CA SER A 163 -19.01 -5.09 1.83
C SER A 163 -18.25 -6.28 1.25
N MET A 164 -17.17 -6.72 1.88
CA MET A 164 -16.27 -7.76 1.37
C MET A 164 -15.56 -8.50 2.51
N GLN A 165 -14.91 -9.63 2.18
CA GLN A 165 -14.08 -10.40 3.10
C GLN A 165 -12.56 -10.20 2.86
N CYS A 166 -12.19 -9.42 1.84
CA CYS A 166 -10.77 -9.12 1.54
C CYS A 166 -10.11 -8.36 2.71
N THR A 167 -8.79 -8.48 2.78
CA THR A 167 -7.98 -7.62 3.67
C THR A 167 -8.11 -6.17 3.24
N LEU A 168 -8.43 -5.28 4.18
CA LEU A 168 -8.58 -3.85 3.92
C LEU A 168 -7.36 -3.06 4.39
N LEU A 169 -6.63 -2.47 3.45
CA LEU A 169 -5.58 -1.49 3.69
C LEU A 169 -6.14 -0.09 3.54
N VAL A 170 -5.72 0.83 4.40
CA VAL A 170 -6.11 2.24 4.33
C VAL A 170 -4.89 3.13 4.48
N GLY A 171 -4.70 4.07 3.57
CA GLY A 171 -3.56 5.01 3.61
C GLY A 171 -3.87 6.39 3.04
N GLY A 172 -2.85 7.24 3.10
CA GLY A 172 -2.91 8.64 2.68
C GLY A 172 -3.50 9.59 3.72
N GLY A 173 -2.83 10.70 3.95
CA GLY A 173 -3.28 11.77 4.85
C GLY A 173 -3.32 11.44 6.35
N ILE A 174 -2.85 10.28 6.76
CA ILE A 174 -2.79 9.86 8.17
C ILE A 174 -1.49 10.37 8.80
N ARG A 175 -1.60 11.23 9.81
CA ARG A 175 -0.46 11.93 10.43
C ARG A 175 -0.38 11.80 11.94
N THR A 176 -1.41 11.28 12.59
CA THR A 176 -1.43 11.16 14.06
C THR A 176 -1.86 9.77 14.52
N PRO A 177 -1.43 9.33 15.72
CA PRO A 177 -1.87 8.07 16.31
C PRO A 177 -3.40 7.96 16.43
N GLU A 178 -4.08 9.08 16.70
CA GLU A 178 -5.55 9.11 16.80
C GLU A 178 -6.20 8.82 15.46
N GLN A 179 -5.65 9.36 14.35
CA GLN A 179 -6.12 9.04 13.00
C GLN A 179 -5.88 7.59 12.63
N MET A 180 -4.71 7.03 12.99
CA MET A 180 -4.40 5.60 12.80
C MET A 180 -5.42 4.74 13.55
N LYS A 181 -5.64 5.04 14.83
CA LYS A 181 -6.62 4.33 15.65
C LYS A 181 -8.04 4.44 15.09
N ALA A 182 -8.45 5.63 14.65
CA ALA A 182 -9.77 5.84 14.06
C ALA A 182 -9.98 5.01 12.77
N ALA A 183 -8.97 4.90 11.92
CA ALA A 183 -9.03 4.06 10.72
C ALA A 183 -9.13 2.56 11.07
N ALA A 184 -8.35 2.09 12.05
CA ALA A 184 -8.43 0.72 12.56
C ALA A 184 -9.79 0.42 13.19
N ASP A 185 -10.29 1.30 14.06
CA ASP A 185 -11.62 1.17 14.69
C ASP A 185 -12.76 1.19 13.65
N ALA A 186 -12.56 1.85 12.50
CA ALA A 186 -13.50 1.85 11.39
C ALA A 186 -13.47 0.56 10.55
N GLY A 187 -12.47 -0.31 10.77
CA GLY A 187 -12.39 -1.63 10.15
C GLY A 187 -11.21 -1.84 9.20
N ALA A 188 -10.23 -0.92 9.14
CA ALA A 188 -8.99 -1.19 8.43
C ALA A 188 -8.21 -2.32 9.12
N ASP A 189 -7.83 -3.34 8.35
CA ASP A 189 -6.96 -4.42 8.85
C ASP A 189 -5.50 -3.94 8.94
N TYR A 190 -5.09 -3.06 8.02
CA TYR A 190 -3.79 -2.39 8.04
C TYR A 190 -3.93 -0.90 7.76
N VAL A 191 -3.17 -0.10 8.49
CA VAL A 191 -3.06 1.35 8.29
C VAL A 191 -1.69 1.67 7.75
N VAL A 192 -1.64 2.33 6.58
CA VAL A 192 -0.40 2.69 5.90
C VAL A 192 -0.07 4.15 6.16
N THR A 193 1.11 4.38 6.68
CA THR A 193 1.64 5.72 6.96
C THR A 193 2.97 5.92 6.24
N GLY A 194 3.19 7.10 5.68
CA GLY A 194 4.43 7.49 5.02
C GLY A 194 5.04 8.72 5.69
N THR A 195 4.34 9.84 5.64
CA THR A 195 4.84 11.16 6.10
C THR A 195 5.32 11.16 7.57
N ILE A 196 4.70 10.37 8.45
CA ILE A 196 5.14 10.24 9.84
C ILE A 196 6.57 9.71 9.94
N THR A 197 6.95 8.75 9.08
CA THR A 197 8.28 8.16 9.12
C THR A 197 9.34 9.10 8.54
N GLU A 198 8.96 10.00 7.64
CA GLU A 198 9.86 11.01 7.05
C GLU A 198 10.21 12.11 8.07
N GLU A 199 9.30 12.45 9.00
CA GLU A 199 9.52 13.46 10.04
C GLU A 199 10.40 12.98 11.19
N PHE A 200 10.65 11.67 11.33
CA PHE A 200 11.54 11.11 12.36
C PHE A 200 13.04 11.24 12.04
N ASP A 201 13.41 11.52 10.78
CA ASP A 201 14.82 11.69 10.39
C ASP A 201 15.45 12.99 10.95
N ASP A 202 14.66 13.94 11.45
CA ASP A 202 15.12 15.18 12.09
C ASP A 202 15.45 15.03 13.58
N LEU A 203 15.41 13.81 14.15
CA LEU A 203 15.68 13.55 15.57
C LEU A 203 17.07 12.92 15.84
N GLN A 204 18.06 13.18 14.99
CA GLN A 204 19.48 12.85 15.26
C GLN A 204 20.23 13.99 15.87
#